data_5ebeb195cafef0dc6f81267f6d439c3b
#
_entry.id   5ebeb195cafef0dc6f81267f6d439c3b
#
_cell.length_a   1.000
_cell.length_b   1.000
_cell.length_c   1.000
_cell.angle_alpha   90.00
_cell.angle_beta   90.00
_cell.angle_gamma   90.00
#
_symmetry.space_group_name_H-M   'P 1'
#
loop_
_entity.id
_entity.type
_entity.pdbx_description
1 polymer ?
#
loop_
_entity_poly.entity_id
_entity_poly.type
_entity_poly.pdbx_seq_one_letter_code
_entity_poly.pdbx_strand_id
1 'polypeptide(L)'
;EAIFLILGSLQFSNACLRAYGHPELLKVAEAVNGSDFTPFNEALFIKKPGVGASVAWHQDATTHWDSPNLDEGTHGFNFMAQLYGCTAANAVWVVPGTHKQGKLDISSLTEVGGDRISGAVPMICDPGDVVMCNRQVVHGSFANTSDDWRVSVGFGFHRKASVVGASAKLLNGKVVQYDEARVK
;
A
#
# COMPACT_ATOMS: atom_id res chain seq x y z
N GLU A 1 6.67 8.40 22.51
CA GLU A 1 6.53 8.47 21.04
C GLU A 1 6.71 7.06 20.46
N ALA A 2 5.91 6.72 19.46
CA ALA A 2 6.05 5.46 18.72
C ALA A 2 6.21 5.76 17.24
N ILE A 3 7.24 5.20 16.62
CA ILE A 3 7.42 5.23 15.18
C ILE A 3 6.39 4.26 14.58
N PHE A 4 5.57 4.73 13.66
CA PHE A 4 4.60 3.88 12.96
C PHE A 4 4.83 3.78 11.45
N LEU A 5 5.62 4.67 10.88
CA LEU A 5 5.93 4.73 9.46
C LEU A 5 7.37 5.16 9.23
N ILE A 6 8.09 4.39 8.40
CA ILE A 6 9.41 4.76 7.89
C ILE A 6 9.33 4.79 6.37
N LEU A 7 9.68 5.93 5.78
CA LEU A 7 9.79 6.11 4.33
C LEU A 7 11.26 6.15 3.91
N GLY A 8 11.55 5.78 2.69
CA GLY A 8 12.90 5.84 2.13
C GLY A 8 13.82 4.72 2.64
N SER A 9 13.28 3.63 3.13
CA SER A 9 14.07 2.52 3.71
C SER A 9 15.06 1.90 2.71
N LEU A 10 14.78 1.96 1.42
CA LEU A 10 15.67 1.47 0.36
C LEU A 10 17.00 2.24 0.30
N GLN A 11 17.02 3.49 0.77
CA GLN A 11 18.23 4.31 0.80
C GLN A 11 19.20 3.91 1.91
N PHE A 12 18.71 3.19 2.91
CA PHE A 12 19.44 2.89 4.13
C PHE A 12 19.58 1.40 4.45
N SER A 13 18.81 0.55 3.74
CA SER A 13 18.76 -0.89 4.03
C SER A 13 18.93 -1.75 2.78
N ASN A 14 20.09 -2.40 2.69
CA ASN A 14 20.33 -3.42 1.66
C ASN A 14 19.37 -4.61 1.78
N ALA A 15 18.84 -4.90 2.96
CA ALA A 15 17.84 -5.95 3.15
C ALA A 15 16.51 -5.56 2.51
N CYS A 16 16.05 -4.32 2.72
CA CYS A 16 14.85 -3.80 2.06
C CYS A 16 15.02 -3.77 0.54
N LEU A 17 16.18 -3.35 0.05
CA LEU A 17 16.48 -3.33 -1.38
C LEU A 17 16.46 -4.75 -1.99
N ARG A 18 17.03 -5.74 -1.30
CA ARG A 18 16.97 -7.15 -1.75
C ARG A 18 15.55 -7.71 -1.72
N ALA A 19 14.74 -7.34 -0.73
CA ALA A 19 13.34 -7.74 -0.68
C ALA A 19 12.55 -7.13 -1.86
N TYR A 20 12.76 -5.85 -2.13
CA TYR A 20 12.13 -5.15 -3.25
C TYR A 20 12.52 -5.75 -4.61
N GLY A 21 13.79 -6.09 -4.79
CA GLY A 21 14.33 -6.71 -6.00
C GLY A 21 14.27 -8.24 -6.00
N HIS A 22 13.45 -8.87 -5.16
CA HIS A 22 13.40 -10.33 -5.10
C HIS A 22 12.89 -10.92 -6.42
N PRO A 23 13.61 -11.87 -7.06
CA PRO A 23 13.27 -12.34 -8.41
C PRO A 23 11.84 -12.85 -8.56
N GLU A 24 11.31 -13.56 -7.58
CA GLU A 24 9.94 -14.09 -7.65
C GLU A 24 8.89 -12.97 -7.55
N LEU A 25 9.14 -11.91 -6.78
CA LEU A 25 8.26 -10.76 -6.73
C LEU A 25 8.30 -9.96 -8.04
N LEU A 26 9.47 -9.82 -8.65
CA LEU A 26 9.61 -9.17 -9.96
C LEU A 26 8.89 -9.94 -11.06
N LYS A 27 8.91 -11.28 -11.04
CA LYS A 27 8.10 -12.10 -11.96
C LYS A 27 6.59 -11.82 -11.82
N VAL A 28 6.11 -11.71 -10.59
CA VAL A 28 4.71 -11.36 -10.34
C VAL A 28 4.42 -9.93 -10.82
N ALA A 29 5.33 -8.99 -10.56
CA ALA A 29 5.21 -7.61 -11.04
C ALA A 29 5.11 -7.54 -12.56
N GLU A 30 5.96 -8.28 -13.27
CA GLU A 30 5.92 -8.39 -14.72
C GLU A 30 4.63 -9.03 -15.24
N ALA A 31 4.18 -10.11 -14.61
CA ALA A 31 2.95 -10.79 -15.00
C ALA A 31 1.70 -9.91 -14.88
N VAL A 32 1.68 -9.00 -13.88
CA VAL A 32 0.53 -8.10 -13.66
C VAL A 32 0.63 -6.82 -14.48
N ASN A 33 1.81 -6.23 -14.57
CA ASN A 33 1.99 -4.90 -15.18
C ASN A 33 2.49 -4.97 -16.63
N GLY A 34 2.98 -6.11 -17.08
CA GLY A 34 3.75 -6.24 -18.33
C GLY A 34 5.25 -6.00 -18.08
N SER A 35 6.07 -6.19 -19.14
CA SER A 35 7.53 -6.10 -19.04
C SER A 35 8.06 -4.68 -18.76
N ASP A 36 7.30 -3.65 -19.09
CA ASP A 36 7.68 -2.26 -18.84
C ASP A 36 7.01 -1.75 -17.55
N PHE A 37 7.48 -2.26 -16.43
CA PHE A 37 7.05 -1.84 -15.09
C PHE A 37 8.16 -1.14 -14.33
N THR A 38 7.77 -0.34 -13.33
CA THR A 38 8.70 0.40 -12.48
C THR A 38 8.35 0.21 -11.00
N PRO A 39 9.35 0.14 -10.14
CA PRO A 39 9.14 0.30 -8.70
C PRO A 39 8.52 1.67 -8.40
N PHE A 40 7.55 1.68 -7.55
CA PHE A 40 6.92 2.93 -7.13
C PHE A 40 6.38 2.80 -5.71
N ASN A 41 6.83 3.71 -4.85
CA ASN A 41 6.45 3.76 -3.45
C ASN A 41 7.03 2.60 -2.61
N GLU A 42 7.47 2.93 -1.41
CA GLU A 42 7.87 1.97 -0.39
C GLU A 42 7.69 2.59 1.00
N ALA A 43 7.36 1.74 1.95
CA ALA A 43 7.22 2.14 3.35
C ALA A 43 7.35 0.94 4.28
N LEU A 44 7.88 1.16 5.48
CA LEU A 44 7.70 0.23 6.59
C LEU A 44 6.58 0.75 7.48
N PHE A 45 5.59 -0.10 7.71
CA PHE A 45 4.48 0.17 8.63
C PHE A 45 4.72 -0.60 9.92
N ILE A 46 4.76 0.10 11.02
CA ILE A 46 5.06 -0.44 12.34
C ILE A 46 3.88 -0.22 13.27
N LYS A 47 3.26 -1.29 13.72
CA LYS A 47 2.19 -1.26 14.72
C LYS A 47 2.64 -1.93 16.00
N LYS A 48 3.03 -1.11 16.96
CA LYS A 48 3.37 -1.57 18.31
C LYS A 48 2.13 -2.07 19.03
N PRO A 49 2.24 -3.12 19.88
CA PRO A 49 1.15 -3.57 20.75
C PRO A 49 0.49 -2.42 21.51
N GLY A 50 -0.83 -2.37 21.48
CA GLY A 50 -1.64 -1.41 22.24
C GLY A 50 -1.54 0.07 21.85
N VAL A 51 -0.70 0.45 20.87
CA VAL A 51 -0.40 1.86 20.54
C VAL A 51 -0.35 2.16 19.03
N GLY A 52 -0.53 1.17 18.16
CA GLY A 52 -0.43 1.37 16.72
C GLY A 52 -1.56 2.29 16.20
N ALA A 53 -1.18 3.35 15.47
CA ALA A 53 -2.15 4.27 14.89
C ALA A 53 -3.05 3.59 13.85
N SER A 54 -4.29 4.05 13.75
CA SER A 54 -5.18 3.68 12.66
C SER A 54 -4.73 4.32 11.36
N VAL A 55 -5.00 3.65 10.25
CA VAL A 55 -4.93 4.20 8.89
C VAL A 55 -6.36 4.21 8.36
N ALA A 56 -6.89 5.38 8.09
CA ALA A 56 -8.26 5.53 7.61
C ALA A 56 -8.49 4.74 6.31
N TRP A 57 -9.73 4.36 6.07
CA TRP A 57 -10.14 3.74 4.83
C TRP A 57 -9.81 4.65 3.64
N HIS A 58 -9.20 4.09 2.61
CA HIS A 58 -8.80 4.83 1.40
C HIS A 58 -8.61 3.89 0.21
N GLN A 59 -8.49 4.49 -0.96
CA GLN A 59 -7.99 3.90 -2.19
C GLN A 59 -6.68 4.60 -2.54
N ASP A 60 -5.59 3.87 -2.71
CA ASP A 60 -4.25 4.43 -2.91
C ASP A 60 -4.14 5.34 -4.14
N ALA A 61 -4.80 4.99 -5.22
CA ALA A 61 -4.76 5.76 -6.46
C ALA A 61 -5.20 7.22 -6.28
N THR A 62 -6.04 7.51 -5.27
CA THR A 62 -6.50 8.87 -4.98
C THR A 62 -5.50 9.69 -4.19
N THR A 63 -4.49 9.06 -3.59
CA THR A 63 -3.49 9.74 -2.76
C THR A 63 -2.25 10.16 -3.53
N HIS A 64 -1.94 9.50 -4.63
CA HIS A 64 -0.69 9.70 -5.36
C HIS A 64 -0.84 10.40 -6.71
N TRP A 65 -1.95 10.22 -7.37
CA TRP A 65 -2.28 10.94 -8.59
C TRP A 65 -3.74 11.32 -8.63
N ASP A 66 -3.93 12.54 -9.01
CA ASP A 66 -5.25 13.13 -9.14
C ASP A 66 -5.85 12.70 -10.49
N SER A 67 -6.05 11.40 -10.66
CA SER A 67 -6.68 10.86 -11.86
C SER A 67 -8.18 10.68 -11.62
N PRO A 68 -9.04 11.27 -12.43
CA PRO A 68 -10.47 11.03 -12.36
C PRO A 68 -10.86 9.61 -12.81
N ASN A 69 -9.98 8.93 -13.54
CA ASN A 69 -10.17 7.58 -14.07
C ASN A 69 -9.20 6.62 -13.38
N LEU A 70 -9.66 5.98 -12.32
CA LEU A 70 -8.84 5.02 -11.56
C LEU A 70 -8.46 3.77 -12.38
N ASP A 71 -9.21 3.47 -13.44
CA ASP A 71 -8.97 2.29 -14.28
C ASP A 71 -7.97 2.54 -15.40
N GLU A 72 -7.85 3.78 -15.87
CA GLU A 72 -6.93 4.12 -16.94
C GLU A 72 -5.66 4.75 -16.37
N GLY A 73 -4.52 4.13 -16.61
CA GLY A 73 -3.21 4.69 -16.30
C GLY A 73 -2.72 4.51 -14.86
N THR A 74 -3.56 4.11 -13.90
CA THR A 74 -3.14 3.83 -12.53
C THR A 74 -3.06 2.34 -12.22
N HIS A 75 -2.57 1.58 -13.19
CA HIS A 75 -2.35 0.15 -13.00
C HIS A 75 -1.18 -0.08 -12.05
N GLY A 76 -1.48 -0.67 -10.92
CA GLY A 76 -0.48 -1.03 -9.96
C GLY A 76 -1.04 -1.84 -8.81
N PHE A 77 -0.15 -2.41 -8.07
CA PHE A 77 -0.46 -3.16 -6.87
C PHE A 77 0.64 -2.94 -5.85
N ASN A 78 0.30 -3.18 -4.60
CA ASN A 78 1.25 -3.19 -3.50
C ASN A 78 1.50 -4.61 -3.04
N PHE A 79 2.76 -4.93 -2.82
CA PHE A 79 3.14 -6.02 -1.93
C PHE A 79 3.23 -5.50 -0.49
N MET A 80 2.87 -6.35 0.45
CA MET A 80 3.15 -6.14 1.87
C MET A 80 3.75 -7.41 2.44
N ALA A 81 5.06 -7.39 2.64
CA ALA A 81 5.78 -8.48 3.29
C ALA A 81 5.62 -8.35 4.81
N GLN A 82 5.14 -9.40 5.45
CA GLN A 82 4.87 -9.42 6.90
C GLN A 82 6.07 -9.99 7.65
N LEU A 83 6.75 -9.18 8.44
CA LEU A 83 7.91 -9.62 9.19
C LEU A 83 7.53 -10.42 10.44
N TYR A 84 6.37 -10.13 11.03
CA TYR A 84 5.89 -10.76 12.27
C TYR A 84 4.54 -11.47 12.11
N GLY A 85 3.96 -11.44 10.93
CA GLY A 85 2.59 -11.89 10.73
C GLY A 85 1.55 -10.88 11.22
N CYS A 86 0.29 -11.22 11.09
CA CYS A 86 -0.81 -10.41 11.58
C CYS A 86 -2.10 -11.21 11.77
N THR A 87 -2.91 -10.74 12.71
CA THR A 87 -4.24 -11.27 13.02
C THR A 87 -5.30 -10.18 12.76
N ALA A 88 -6.57 -10.52 12.92
CA ALA A 88 -7.66 -9.53 12.81
C ALA A 88 -7.50 -8.31 13.75
N ALA A 89 -6.75 -8.46 14.86
CA ALA A 89 -6.53 -7.40 15.84
C ALA A 89 -5.52 -6.33 15.39
N ASN A 90 -4.70 -6.62 14.36
CA ASN A 90 -3.66 -5.68 13.90
C ASN A 90 -3.46 -5.66 12.38
N ALA A 91 -4.20 -6.48 11.63
CA ALA A 91 -4.09 -6.58 10.17
C ALA A 91 -4.53 -5.33 9.41
N VAL A 92 -4.16 -5.28 8.15
CA VAL A 92 -4.86 -4.47 7.15
C VAL A 92 -6.19 -5.13 6.84
N TRP A 93 -7.23 -4.33 6.69
CA TRP A 93 -8.55 -4.75 6.28
C TRP A 93 -8.83 -4.25 4.86
N VAL A 94 -9.52 -5.05 4.08
CA VAL A 94 -9.90 -4.75 2.70
C VAL A 94 -11.39 -4.96 2.49
N VAL A 95 -11.97 -4.20 1.56
CA VAL A 95 -13.36 -4.41 1.13
C VAL A 95 -13.31 -5.07 -0.25
N PRO A 96 -13.54 -6.39 -0.33
CA PRO A 96 -13.41 -7.14 -1.58
C PRO A 96 -14.30 -6.59 -2.70
N GLY A 97 -13.78 -6.57 -3.93
CA GLY A 97 -14.52 -6.14 -5.12
C GLY A 97 -14.53 -4.63 -5.38
N THR A 98 -14.18 -3.79 -4.41
CA THR A 98 -14.22 -2.32 -4.56
C THR A 98 -13.24 -1.78 -5.58
N HIS A 99 -12.16 -2.50 -5.89
CA HIS A 99 -11.21 -2.13 -6.95
C HIS A 99 -11.82 -2.10 -8.37
N LYS A 100 -13.02 -2.67 -8.55
CA LYS A 100 -13.76 -2.67 -9.82
C LYS A 100 -14.82 -1.58 -9.92
N GLN A 101 -14.94 -0.74 -8.90
CA GLN A 101 -16.03 0.23 -8.77
C GLN A 101 -15.59 1.68 -9.03
N GLY A 102 -14.35 1.88 -9.50
CA GLY A 102 -13.79 3.21 -9.69
C GLY A 102 -13.53 3.93 -8.35
N LYS A 103 -13.51 5.25 -8.40
CA LYS A 103 -13.34 6.10 -7.21
C LYS A 103 -14.62 6.13 -6.38
N LEU A 104 -14.53 5.68 -5.15
CA LEU A 104 -15.67 5.59 -4.23
C LEU A 104 -15.69 6.75 -3.24
N ASP A 105 -16.88 7.19 -2.88
CA ASP A 105 -17.09 7.98 -1.67
C ASP A 105 -17.05 7.06 -0.46
N ILE A 106 -15.89 6.95 0.16
CA ILE A 106 -15.64 6.04 1.28
C ILE A 106 -16.46 6.41 2.51
N SER A 107 -16.78 7.70 2.67
CA SER A 107 -17.58 8.16 3.80
C SER A 107 -18.99 7.56 3.81
N SER A 108 -19.52 7.26 2.62
CA SER A 108 -20.83 6.63 2.46
C SER A 108 -20.82 5.11 2.76
N LEU A 109 -19.65 4.49 2.83
CA LEU A 109 -19.51 3.06 3.05
C LEU A 109 -19.39 2.68 4.53
N THR A 110 -18.99 3.63 5.38
CA THR A 110 -18.81 3.39 6.81
C THR A 110 -20.15 3.28 7.52
N GLU A 111 -20.23 2.40 8.49
CA GLU A 111 -21.41 2.25 9.34
C GLU A 111 -21.66 3.54 10.15
N VAL A 112 -22.91 3.89 10.34
CA VAL A 112 -23.28 5.11 11.09
C VAL A 112 -22.73 5.02 12.52
N GLY A 113 -21.88 5.97 12.86
CA GLY A 113 -21.24 6.04 14.19
C GLY A 113 -20.10 5.04 14.41
N GLY A 114 -19.67 4.33 13.36
CA GLY A 114 -18.59 3.36 13.40
C GLY A 114 -17.43 3.70 12.47
N ASP A 115 -16.35 2.96 12.61
CA ASP A 115 -15.16 3.02 11.77
C ASP A 115 -15.02 1.80 10.84
N ARG A 116 -16.03 0.92 10.84
CA ARG A 116 -16.06 -0.32 10.06
C ARG A 116 -16.86 -0.15 8.78
N ILE A 117 -16.51 -0.95 7.78
CA ILE A 117 -17.27 -1.10 6.55
C ILE A 117 -17.80 -2.53 6.51
N SER A 118 -19.08 -2.66 6.23
CA SER A 118 -19.72 -3.99 6.13
C SER A 118 -19.08 -4.81 4.99
N GLY A 119 -18.82 -6.07 5.24
CA GLY A 119 -18.15 -6.98 4.30
C GLY A 119 -16.62 -6.81 4.22
N ALA A 120 -16.04 -5.93 5.02
CA ALA A 120 -14.59 -5.85 5.10
C ALA A 120 -14.00 -7.10 5.76
N VAL A 121 -12.85 -7.56 5.26
CA VAL A 121 -12.14 -8.74 5.75
C VAL A 121 -10.71 -8.41 6.16
N PRO A 122 -10.17 -8.99 7.24
CA PRO A 122 -8.77 -8.82 7.63
C PRO A 122 -7.87 -9.68 6.74
N MET A 123 -6.73 -9.13 6.39
CA MET A 123 -5.67 -9.87 5.67
C MET A 123 -4.76 -10.54 6.70
N ILE A 124 -5.17 -11.71 7.17
CA ILE A 124 -4.41 -12.50 8.15
C ILE A 124 -3.22 -13.15 7.44
N CYS A 125 -2.05 -13.07 8.05
CA CYS A 125 -0.79 -13.56 7.48
C CYS A 125 0.12 -14.14 8.55
N ASP A 126 0.88 -15.16 8.16
CA ASP A 126 2.00 -15.67 8.95
C ASP A 126 3.27 -14.82 8.73
N PRO A 127 4.26 -14.89 9.64
CA PRO A 127 5.56 -14.28 9.42
C PRO A 127 6.22 -14.78 8.13
N GLY A 128 6.63 -13.87 7.25
CA GLY A 128 7.23 -14.20 5.96
C GLY A 128 6.26 -14.22 4.80
N ASP A 129 4.95 -14.17 5.04
CA ASP A 129 3.98 -14.04 3.97
C ASP A 129 4.10 -12.69 3.26
N VAL A 130 3.81 -12.70 1.96
CA VAL A 130 3.70 -11.50 1.14
C VAL A 130 2.29 -11.40 0.58
N VAL A 131 1.56 -10.42 1.06
CA VAL A 131 0.23 -10.11 0.53
C VAL A 131 0.36 -9.19 -0.66
N MET A 132 -0.40 -9.46 -1.70
CA MET A 132 -0.55 -8.57 -2.84
C MET A 132 -1.97 -8.02 -2.89
N CYS A 133 -2.13 -6.72 -2.99
CA CYS A 133 -3.43 -6.10 -3.19
C CYS A 133 -3.41 -5.06 -4.31
N ASN A 134 -4.52 -4.97 -5.02
CA ASN A 134 -4.75 -3.92 -5.99
C ASN A 134 -4.84 -2.57 -5.25
N ARG A 135 -4.16 -1.54 -5.75
CA ARG A 135 -4.14 -0.21 -5.13
C ARG A 135 -5.49 0.48 -5.07
N GLN A 136 -6.41 0.09 -5.93
CA GLN A 136 -7.77 0.64 -5.98
C GLN A 136 -8.74 -0.04 -5.01
N VAL A 137 -8.35 -1.12 -4.34
CA VAL A 137 -9.20 -1.72 -3.32
C VAL A 137 -9.33 -0.78 -2.12
N VAL A 138 -10.54 -0.61 -1.62
CA VAL A 138 -10.74 0.13 -0.36
C VAL A 138 -10.11 -0.66 0.77
N HIS A 139 -9.17 -0.04 1.47
CA HIS A 139 -8.46 -0.67 2.56
C HIS A 139 -8.13 0.32 3.68
N GLY A 140 -7.82 -0.22 4.83
CA GLY A 140 -7.48 0.55 6.02
C GLY A 140 -6.94 -0.35 7.11
N SER A 141 -6.60 0.21 8.24
CA SER A 141 -6.21 -0.57 9.41
C SER A 141 -6.51 0.16 10.70
N PHE A 142 -6.88 -0.59 11.72
CA PHE A 142 -7.23 -0.04 13.03
C PHE A 142 -6.02 0.00 13.96
N ALA A 143 -6.19 0.60 15.12
CA ALA A 143 -5.21 0.50 16.18
C ALA A 143 -4.89 -0.97 16.49
N ASN A 144 -3.65 -1.24 16.83
CA ASN A 144 -3.25 -2.60 17.20
C ASN A 144 -3.74 -2.90 18.62
N THR A 145 -4.70 -3.80 18.73
CA THR A 145 -5.28 -4.25 20.00
C THR A 145 -4.72 -5.58 20.49
N SER A 146 -3.73 -6.13 19.79
CA SER A 146 -3.03 -7.36 20.18
C SER A 146 -1.78 -7.05 21.01
N ASP A 147 -1.23 -8.10 21.60
CA ASP A 147 0.06 -8.06 22.31
C ASP A 147 1.26 -8.22 21.36
N ASP A 148 0.99 -8.43 20.08
CA ASP A 148 2.02 -8.69 19.05
C ASP A 148 2.33 -7.45 18.22
N TRP A 149 3.57 -7.32 17.80
CA TRP A 149 3.97 -6.35 16.80
C TRP A 149 3.45 -6.75 15.42
N ARG A 150 3.00 -5.78 14.64
CA ARG A 150 2.90 -5.93 13.19
C ARG A 150 3.92 -5.01 12.52
N VAL A 151 4.83 -5.60 11.76
CA VAL A 151 5.76 -4.85 10.91
C VAL A 151 5.62 -5.36 9.48
N SER A 152 5.17 -4.48 8.60
CA SER A 152 4.96 -4.76 7.19
C SER A 152 5.88 -3.89 6.34
N VAL A 153 6.57 -4.50 5.39
CA VAL A 153 7.31 -3.78 4.35
C VAL A 153 6.41 -3.67 3.14
N GLY A 154 5.92 -2.46 2.87
CA GLY A 154 5.10 -2.16 1.71
C GLY A 154 5.97 -1.70 0.54
N PHE A 155 5.73 -2.25 -0.65
CA PHE A 155 6.35 -1.81 -1.89
C PHE A 155 5.43 -2.05 -3.08
N GLY A 156 5.40 -1.09 -4.00
CA GLY A 156 4.50 -1.08 -5.14
C GLY A 156 5.23 -1.21 -6.46
N PHE A 157 4.52 -1.75 -7.43
CA PHE A 157 4.96 -1.81 -8.81
C PHE A 157 3.85 -1.31 -9.73
N HIS A 158 4.22 -0.53 -10.72
CA HIS A 158 3.30 0.09 -11.66
C HIS A 158 3.77 -0.10 -13.09
N ARG A 159 2.84 -0.05 -14.03
CA ARG A 159 3.23 0.17 -15.42
C ARG A 159 3.96 1.51 -15.51
N LYS A 160 5.10 1.53 -16.16
CA LYS A 160 5.89 2.75 -16.34
C LYS A 160 5.06 3.88 -16.95
N ALA A 161 4.27 3.58 -17.97
CA ALA A 161 3.39 4.54 -18.62
C ALA A 161 2.38 5.21 -17.67
N SER A 162 1.98 4.54 -16.60
CA SER A 162 1.05 5.12 -15.60
C SER A 162 1.74 6.05 -14.59
N VAL A 163 3.06 5.98 -14.50
CA VAL A 163 3.87 6.79 -13.59
C VAL A 163 4.45 8.02 -14.29
N VAL A 164 4.85 7.88 -15.55
CA VAL A 164 5.39 9.00 -16.34
C VAL A 164 4.35 10.09 -16.49
N GLY A 165 4.71 11.31 -16.13
CA GLY A 165 3.82 12.48 -16.13
C GLY A 165 3.05 12.68 -14.81
N ALA A 166 3.04 11.69 -13.92
CA ALA A 166 2.45 11.86 -12.60
C ALA A 166 3.25 12.84 -11.74
N SER A 167 2.58 13.49 -10.80
CA SER A 167 3.23 14.32 -9.79
C SER A 167 2.85 13.86 -8.38
N ALA A 168 3.77 13.99 -7.45
CA ALA A 168 3.51 13.71 -6.04
C ALA A 168 4.05 14.84 -5.16
N LYS A 169 3.29 15.21 -4.14
CA LYS A 169 3.71 16.15 -3.12
C LYS A 169 4.38 15.37 -1.99
N LEU A 170 5.67 15.62 -1.79
CA LEU A 170 6.43 15.02 -0.71
C LEU A 170 6.04 15.59 0.66
N LEU A 171 6.39 14.91 1.74
CA LEU A 171 6.13 15.36 3.11
C LEU A 171 6.71 16.73 3.44
N ASN A 172 7.82 17.11 2.81
CA ASN A 172 8.43 18.44 2.93
C ASN A 172 7.75 19.52 2.09
N GLY A 173 6.62 19.21 1.45
CA GLY A 173 5.86 20.11 0.60
C GLY A 173 6.37 20.25 -0.83
N LYS A 174 7.54 19.70 -1.17
CA LYS A 174 8.09 19.73 -2.53
C LYS A 174 7.25 18.86 -3.47
N VAL A 175 6.88 19.41 -4.61
CA VAL A 175 6.27 18.64 -5.70
C VAL A 175 7.35 18.00 -6.55
N VAL A 176 7.23 16.72 -6.76
CA VAL A 176 8.09 15.92 -7.63
C VAL A 176 7.30 15.49 -8.84
N GLN A 177 7.84 15.69 -10.02
CA GLN A 177 7.26 15.18 -11.26
C GLN A 177 8.06 13.98 -11.74
N TYR A 178 7.35 12.92 -12.11
CA TYR A 178 7.94 11.69 -12.61
C TYR A 178 8.05 11.76 -14.13
N ASP A 179 9.18 12.25 -14.60
CA ASP A 179 9.53 12.23 -16.03
C ASP A 179 10.22 10.91 -16.43
N GLU A 180 10.44 10.72 -17.72
CA GLU A 180 11.11 9.55 -18.29
C GLU A 180 12.48 9.27 -17.65
N ALA A 181 13.25 10.31 -17.33
CA ALA A 181 14.58 10.17 -16.76
C ALA A 181 14.54 9.67 -15.32
N ARG A 182 13.49 10.05 -14.59
CA ARG A 182 13.31 9.67 -13.19
C ARG A 182 12.69 8.28 -13.00
N VAL A 183 11.98 7.78 -14.01
CA VAL A 183 11.28 6.49 -13.98
C VAL A 183 12.10 5.38 -14.63
N LYS A 184 13.35 5.65 -14.98
CA LYS A 184 14.30 4.68 -15.56
C LYS A 184 14.81 3.70 -14.54
#